data_a8d97fd4682c9c952cd9ae8a093572e9
#
_entry.id   a8d97fd4682c9c952cd9ae8a093572e9
#
_cell.length_a   1.000
_cell.length_b   1.000
_cell.length_c   1.000
_cell.angle_alpha   90.00
_cell.angle_beta   90.00
_cell.angle_gamma   90.00
#
_symmetry.space_group_name_H-M   'P 1'
#
loop_
_entity.id
_entity.type
_entity.pdbx_description
1 polymer ?
#
loop_
_entity_poly.entity_id
_entity_poly.type
_entity_poly.pdbx_seq_one_letter_code
_entity_poly.pdbx_strand_id
1 'polypeptide(L)'
;MVVEFIMRPEEIVTLPNIAVQYLTYLSGIKSKSELTVLEYGSDLRMFFRFLKRHKGLVDSSVNFDEIIIADLNDDIILNVSLGDAYAFLAFCRNERNNDNNARARKAVAIKRFYRYLEINGKIPKNEIAFLESPQTKKSLPKYLTLDQSVKLLNSVDGKNKERDYCILTMFLNCGLRLSELVSINISHIRDNNTLVVLGKGNKERVIYLNNACLRAIEDYMKVRPADAVKDRDALFLSNRKTRISKESVQKMVERYLNKIGLGGQGYSTHKLRHTAATLMYQHGNVDPLQLKEILGHENLSTTEIYTHIIDSQLKDAVSSNPLNKLSETNKSDK
;
A
#
# COMPACT_ATOMS: atom_id res chain seq x y z
N MET A 1 2.78 21.50 -18.21
CA MET A 1 1.42 21.84 -17.71
C MET A 1 0.85 20.80 -16.75
N VAL A 2 0.70 19.50 -17.06
CA VAL A 2 0.08 18.52 -16.13
C VAL A 2 0.99 18.13 -14.97
N VAL A 3 2.31 18.03 -15.17
CA VAL A 3 3.28 17.69 -14.11
C VAL A 3 3.53 18.86 -13.15
N GLU A 4 3.37 20.09 -13.62
CA GLU A 4 3.46 21.31 -12.80
C GLU A 4 2.39 21.38 -11.70
N PHE A 5 1.25 20.70 -11.86
CA PHE A 5 0.23 20.57 -10.81
C PHE A 5 0.51 19.47 -9.79
N ILE A 6 1.33 18.46 -10.14
CA ILE A 6 1.59 17.28 -9.31
C ILE A 6 2.87 17.40 -8.50
N MET A 7 3.92 17.95 -9.12
CA MET A 7 5.22 18.22 -8.47
C MET A 7 5.33 19.71 -8.23
N ARG A 8 5.93 20.10 -7.10
CA ARG A 8 6.24 21.50 -6.87
C ARG A 8 7.11 22.00 -8.04
N PRO A 9 6.91 23.23 -8.55
CA PRO A 9 7.72 23.78 -9.63
C PRO A 9 9.22 23.61 -9.39
N GLU A 10 9.66 23.79 -8.15
CA GLU A 10 11.04 23.65 -7.69
C GLU A 10 11.58 22.20 -7.88
N GLU A 11 10.72 21.19 -7.76
CA GLU A 11 11.10 19.77 -7.93
C GLU A 11 11.19 19.38 -9.40
N ILE A 12 10.39 20.01 -10.27
CA ILE A 12 10.40 19.77 -11.72
C ILE A 12 11.65 20.38 -12.35
N VAL A 13 11.98 21.60 -11.97
CA VAL A 13 13.14 22.35 -12.48
C VAL A 13 14.46 21.61 -12.20
N THR A 14 14.47 20.71 -11.22
CA THR A 14 15.67 19.93 -10.86
C THR A 14 15.88 18.63 -11.67
N LEU A 15 14.96 18.26 -12.57
CA LEU A 15 15.05 17.05 -13.37
C LEU A 15 15.46 17.36 -14.83
N PRO A 16 16.22 16.47 -15.50
CA PRO A 16 16.45 16.57 -16.94
C PRO A 16 15.12 16.55 -17.71
N ASN A 17 15.06 17.29 -18.82
CA ASN A 17 13.82 17.46 -19.59
C ASN A 17 13.23 16.11 -20.07
N ILE A 18 14.05 15.15 -20.43
CA ILE A 18 13.63 13.82 -20.86
C ILE A 18 12.90 13.06 -19.74
N ALA A 19 13.26 13.28 -18.47
CA ALA A 19 12.55 12.71 -17.32
C ALA A 19 11.23 13.43 -17.08
N VAL A 20 11.17 14.76 -17.23
CA VAL A 20 9.93 15.54 -17.13
C VAL A 20 8.93 15.07 -18.18
N GLN A 21 9.36 14.84 -19.42
CA GLN A 21 8.51 14.28 -20.49
C GLN A 21 7.92 12.92 -20.09
N TYR A 22 8.74 12.03 -19.52
CA TYR A 22 8.26 10.74 -19.02
C TYR A 22 7.23 10.86 -17.90
N LEU A 23 7.47 11.73 -16.92
CA LEU A 23 6.53 11.94 -15.81
C LEU A 23 5.20 12.55 -16.31
N THR A 24 5.27 13.45 -17.30
CA THR A 24 4.10 13.98 -17.99
C THR A 24 3.32 12.87 -18.71
N TYR A 25 4.01 11.96 -19.38
CA TYR A 25 3.39 10.79 -20.00
C TYR A 25 2.71 9.88 -18.97
N LEU A 26 3.34 9.67 -17.81
CA LEU A 26 2.75 8.84 -16.75
C LEU A 26 1.45 9.44 -16.20
N SER A 27 1.41 10.74 -16.01
CA SER A 27 0.21 11.42 -15.49
C SER A 27 -0.86 11.59 -16.56
N GLY A 28 -0.50 12.12 -17.73
CA GLY A 28 -1.45 12.51 -18.76
C GLY A 28 -1.99 11.33 -19.59
N ILE A 29 -1.12 10.38 -19.97
CA ILE A 29 -1.50 9.27 -20.85
C ILE A 29 -1.76 7.98 -20.05
N LYS A 30 -0.92 7.67 -19.07
CA LYS A 30 -1.07 6.44 -18.26
C LYS A 30 -1.97 6.62 -17.05
N SER A 31 -2.48 7.82 -16.81
CA SER A 31 -3.39 8.16 -15.70
C SER A 31 -2.89 7.62 -14.35
N LYS A 32 -1.57 7.69 -14.11
CA LYS A 32 -0.98 7.27 -12.84
C LYS A 32 -1.31 8.29 -11.75
N SER A 33 -1.51 7.80 -10.52
CA SER A 33 -1.75 8.67 -9.39
C SER A 33 -0.57 9.63 -9.16
N GLU A 34 -0.85 10.82 -8.65
CA GLU A 34 0.16 11.83 -8.27
C GLU A 34 1.29 11.21 -7.44
N LEU A 35 0.95 10.43 -6.43
CA LEU A 35 1.94 9.76 -5.58
C LEU A 35 2.86 8.84 -6.39
N THR A 36 2.33 8.10 -7.36
CA THR A 36 3.15 7.23 -8.23
C THR A 36 4.10 8.05 -9.10
N VAL A 37 3.66 9.19 -9.61
CA VAL A 37 4.50 10.09 -10.42
C VAL A 37 5.61 10.69 -9.56
N LEU A 38 5.30 11.14 -8.34
CA LEU A 38 6.27 11.66 -7.37
C LEU A 38 7.32 10.60 -6.98
N GLU A 39 6.90 9.38 -6.69
CA GLU A 39 7.80 8.27 -6.35
C GLU A 39 8.76 7.95 -7.51
N TYR A 40 8.26 7.90 -8.75
CA TYR A 40 9.12 7.68 -9.92
C TYR A 40 10.05 8.85 -10.16
N GLY A 41 9.59 10.10 -10.00
CA GLY A 41 10.43 11.28 -10.06
C GLY A 41 11.56 11.24 -9.05
N SER A 42 11.27 10.85 -7.82
CA SER A 42 12.27 10.69 -6.75
C SER A 42 13.30 9.58 -7.06
N ASP A 43 12.84 8.42 -7.57
CA ASP A 43 13.73 7.32 -7.93
C ASP A 43 14.64 7.68 -9.11
N LEU A 44 14.11 8.36 -10.13
CA LEU A 44 14.89 8.85 -11.28
C LEU A 44 15.87 9.94 -10.86
N ARG A 45 15.47 10.86 -9.96
CA ARG A 45 16.39 11.87 -9.41
C ARG A 45 17.61 11.22 -8.74
N MET A 46 17.37 10.23 -7.90
CA MET A 46 18.45 9.48 -7.25
C MET A 46 19.33 8.77 -8.27
N PHE A 47 18.75 8.17 -9.31
CA PHE A 47 19.47 7.50 -10.36
C PHE A 47 20.35 8.47 -11.19
N PHE A 48 19.84 9.63 -11.58
CA PHE A 48 20.60 10.62 -12.34
C PHE A 48 21.71 11.29 -11.52
N ARG A 49 21.48 11.52 -10.23
CA ARG A 49 22.57 11.96 -9.31
C ARG A 49 23.68 10.92 -9.23
N PHE A 50 23.32 9.65 -9.13
CA PHE A 50 24.27 8.56 -9.17
C PHE A 50 25.04 8.54 -10.50
N LEU A 51 24.36 8.60 -11.64
CA LEU A 51 25.00 8.61 -12.95
C LEU A 51 25.99 9.77 -13.06
N LYS A 52 25.60 10.97 -12.67
CA LYS A 52 26.47 12.16 -12.73
C LYS A 52 27.74 11.96 -11.90
N ARG A 53 27.64 11.39 -10.69
CA ARG A 53 28.78 11.05 -9.84
C ARG A 53 29.60 9.89 -10.42
N HIS A 54 28.95 8.83 -10.84
CA HIS A 54 29.59 7.61 -11.35
C HIS A 54 30.39 7.86 -12.64
N LYS A 55 29.92 8.78 -13.47
CA LYS A 55 30.64 9.20 -14.71
C LYS A 55 31.69 10.30 -14.44
N GLY A 56 31.96 10.66 -13.21
CA GLY A 56 32.99 11.67 -12.87
C GLY A 56 32.66 13.10 -13.29
N LEU A 57 31.36 13.43 -13.43
CA LEU A 57 30.90 14.75 -13.88
C LEU A 57 30.68 15.74 -12.73
N VAL A 58 30.90 15.30 -11.50
CA VAL A 58 30.79 16.10 -10.28
C VAL A 58 31.86 15.62 -9.30
N ASP A 59 32.44 16.57 -8.57
CA ASP A 59 33.45 16.28 -7.56
C ASP A 59 32.88 15.38 -6.46
N SER A 60 33.68 14.42 -5.99
CA SER A 60 33.29 13.46 -4.97
C SER A 60 32.96 14.09 -3.61
N SER A 61 33.50 15.29 -3.33
CA SER A 61 33.24 16.05 -2.12
C SER A 61 31.82 16.67 -2.06
N VAL A 62 31.16 16.82 -3.21
CA VAL A 62 29.80 17.37 -3.27
C VAL A 62 28.82 16.41 -2.59
N ASN A 63 27.99 16.94 -1.69
CA ASN A 63 26.93 16.15 -1.06
C ASN A 63 26.01 15.55 -2.12
N PHE A 64 25.79 14.23 -2.03
CA PHE A 64 24.98 13.49 -3.01
C PHE A 64 23.58 14.09 -3.21
N ASP A 65 22.96 14.51 -2.13
CA ASP A 65 21.58 15.03 -2.17
C ASP A 65 21.50 16.47 -2.73
N GLU A 66 22.64 17.13 -2.91
CA GLU A 66 22.76 18.47 -3.47
C GLU A 66 23.20 18.47 -4.94
N ILE A 67 23.55 17.29 -5.52
CA ILE A 67 23.97 17.20 -6.91
C ILE A 67 22.83 17.71 -7.81
N ILE A 68 23.13 18.79 -8.56
CA ILE A 68 22.24 19.34 -9.59
C ILE A 68 22.25 18.38 -10.78
N ILE A 69 21.10 18.06 -11.33
CA ILE A 69 20.95 17.13 -12.46
C ILE A 69 20.16 17.72 -13.63
N ALA A 70 19.62 18.91 -13.49
CA ALA A 70 18.89 19.60 -14.58
C ALA A 70 19.78 19.82 -15.82
N ASP A 71 21.10 19.93 -15.63
CA ASP A 71 22.13 20.12 -16.64
C ASP A 71 22.71 18.79 -17.19
N LEU A 72 22.18 17.64 -16.75
CA LEU A 72 22.67 16.34 -17.21
C LEU A 72 22.32 16.15 -18.69
N ASN A 73 23.35 15.93 -19.51
CA ASN A 73 23.19 15.73 -20.94
C ASN A 73 22.35 14.47 -21.22
N ASP A 74 21.39 14.58 -22.15
CA ASP A 74 20.56 13.48 -22.59
C ASP A 74 21.41 12.29 -23.11
N ASP A 75 22.55 12.53 -23.77
CA ASP A 75 23.44 11.47 -24.24
C ASP A 75 23.89 10.53 -23.10
N ILE A 76 24.16 11.06 -21.92
CA ILE A 76 24.53 10.25 -20.76
C ILE A 76 23.37 9.37 -20.32
N ILE A 77 22.15 9.92 -20.37
CA ILE A 77 20.94 9.19 -19.99
C ILE A 77 20.60 8.12 -21.04
N LEU A 78 20.74 8.44 -22.32
CA LEU A 78 20.39 7.55 -23.43
C LEU A 78 21.39 6.38 -23.59
N ASN A 79 22.67 6.58 -23.19
CA ASN A 79 23.76 5.58 -23.32
C ASN A 79 24.05 4.85 -21.99
N VAL A 80 23.07 4.75 -21.09
CA VAL A 80 23.24 3.97 -19.85
C VAL A 80 23.29 2.48 -20.17
N SER A 81 24.33 1.84 -19.69
CA SER A 81 24.52 0.39 -19.81
C SER A 81 23.81 -0.38 -18.70
N LEU A 82 23.62 -1.69 -18.92
CA LEU A 82 23.15 -2.59 -17.87
C LEU A 82 24.09 -2.59 -16.64
N GLY A 83 25.42 -2.44 -16.88
CA GLY A 83 26.42 -2.32 -15.82
C GLY A 83 26.22 -1.09 -14.93
N ASP A 84 25.92 0.08 -15.53
CA ASP A 84 25.59 1.30 -14.76
C ASP A 84 24.37 1.10 -13.87
N ALA A 85 23.35 0.39 -14.36
CA ALA A 85 22.15 0.12 -13.59
C ALA A 85 22.40 -0.85 -12.41
N TYR A 86 23.26 -1.86 -12.60
CA TYR A 86 23.69 -2.73 -11.49
C TYR A 86 24.55 -1.97 -10.48
N ALA A 87 25.47 -1.11 -10.93
CA ALA A 87 26.25 -0.26 -10.06
C ALA A 87 25.38 0.66 -9.21
N PHE A 88 24.30 1.22 -9.80
CA PHE A 88 23.31 1.99 -9.05
C PHE A 88 22.60 1.17 -7.95
N LEU A 89 22.18 -0.06 -8.25
CA LEU A 89 21.53 -0.91 -7.25
C LEU A 89 22.49 -1.32 -6.12
N ALA A 90 23.79 -1.48 -6.44
CA ALA A 90 24.84 -1.70 -5.46
C ALA A 90 25.06 -0.45 -4.57
N PHE A 91 25.14 0.74 -5.17
CA PHE A 91 25.19 2.02 -4.47
C PHE A 91 24.00 2.20 -3.51
N CYS A 92 22.77 1.91 -3.99
CA CYS A 92 21.59 1.98 -3.15
C CYS A 92 21.66 1.09 -1.91
N ARG A 93 22.29 -0.08 -2.02
CA ARG A 93 22.51 -0.98 -0.88
C ARG A 93 23.58 -0.45 0.07
N ASN A 94 24.75 -0.13 -0.47
CA ASN A 94 25.97 0.07 0.31
C ASN A 94 26.03 1.47 0.93
N GLU A 95 25.60 2.49 0.22
CA GLU A 95 25.71 3.89 0.64
C GLU A 95 24.38 4.50 1.10
N ARG A 96 23.23 3.97 0.60
CA ARG A 96 21.91 4.49 0.96
C ARG A 96 21.12 3.57 1.88
N ASN A 97 21.69 2.44 2.32
CA ASN A 97 21.07 1.45 3.21
C ASN A 97 19.67 1.00 2.77
N ASN A 98 19.43 0.95 1.44
CA ASN A 98 18.15 0.52 0.91
C ASN A 98 18.02 -1.00 1.00
N ASP A 99 16.90 -1.47 1.52
CA ASP A 99 16.54 -2.88 1.54
C ASP A 99 16.24 -3.42 0.12
N ASN A 100 15.99 -4.73 0.02
CA ASN A 100 15.70 -5.38 -1.25
C ASN A 100 14.41 -4.84 -1.90
N ASN A 101 13.39 -4.48 -1.11
CA ASN A 101 12.12 -3.96 -1.63
C ASN A 101 12.31 -2.57 -2.23
N ALA A 102 13.02 -1.69 -1.53
CA ALA A 102 13.33 -0.35 -2.03
C ALA A 102 14.16 -0.40 -3.32
N ARG A 103 15.16 -1.30 -3.38
CA ARG A 103 15.99 -1.50 -4.58
C ARG A 103 15.19 -2.10 -5.74
N ALA A 104 14.31 -3.08 -5.47
CA ALA A 104 13.44 -3.67 -6.49
C ALA A 104 12.48 -2.62 -7.08
N ARG A 105 11.90 -1.74 -6.24
CA ARG A 105 11.06 -0.63 -6.70
C ARG A 105 11.84 0.31 -7.63
N LYS A 106 13.08 0.68 -7.25
CA LYS A 106 13.96 1.52 -8.09
C LYS A 106 14.29 0.86 -9.42
N ALA A 107 14.62 -0.44 -9.42
CA ALA A 107 14.84 -1.19 -10.64
C ALA A 107 13.61 -1.15 -11.58
N VAL A 108 12.41 -1.30 -11.02
CA VAL A 108 11.16 -1.19 -11.80
C VAL A 108 10.97 0.22 -12.37
N ALA A 109 11.25 1.28 -11.59
CA ALA A 109 11.14 2.65 -12.06
C ALA A 109 12.06 2.92 -13.25
N ILE A 110 13.34 2.50 -13.14
CA ILE A 110 14.34 2.64 -14.21
C ILE A 110 13.94 1.83 -15.45
N LYS A 111 13.56 0.56 -15.30
CA LYS A 111 13.10 -0.28 -16.43
C LYS A 111 11.94 0.36 -17.18
N ARG A 112 10.97 0.93 -16.48
CA ARG A 112 9.82 1.59 -17.10
C ARG A 112 10.20 2.87 -17.82
N PHE A 113 11.14 3.64 -17.28
CA PHE A 113 11.67 4.82 -17.93
C PHE A 113 12.37 4.46 -19.24
N TYR A 114 13.30 3.49 -19.24
CA TYR A 114 14.00 3.06 -20.45
C TYR A 114 13.07 2.40 -21.47
N ARG A 115 12.05 1.69 -21.03
CA ARG A 115 11.00 1.20 -21.94
C ARG A 115 10.22 2.35 -22.61
N TYR A 116 9.96 3.43 -21.89
CA TYR A 116 9.37 4.62 -22.48
C TYR A 116 10.29 5.24 -23.53
N LEU A 117 11.58 5.33 -23.27
CA LEU A 117 12.56 5.85 -24.23
C LEU A 117 12.60 5.01 -25.52
N GLU A 118 12.61 3.69 -25.39
CA GLU A 118 12.58 2.75 -26.52
C GLU A 118 11.32 2.90 -27.37
N ILE A 119 10.13 2.87 -26.74
CA ILE A 119 8.83 3.01 -27.42
C ILE A 119 8.72 4.36 -28.16
N ASN A 120 9.34 5.42 -27.64
CA ASN A 120 9.33 6.74 -28.26
C ASN A 120 10.52 6.96 -29.22
N GLY A 121 11.27 5.91 -29.58
CA GLY A 121 12.36 5.98 -30.53
C GLY A 121 13.57 6.80 -30.08
N LYS A 122 13.70 7.07 -28.76
CA LYS A 122 14.83 7.81 -28.19
C LYS A 122 16.09 6.96 -28.08
N ILE A 123 15.94 5.64 -27.92
CA ILE A 123 17.01 4.65 -27.95
C ILE A 123 16.64 3.52 -28.91
N PRO A 124 17.61 2.97 -29.65
CA PRO A 124 17.37 1.91 -30.64
C PRO A 124 17.18 0.54 -29.99
N LYS A 125 17.77 0.34 -28.81
CA LYS A 125 17.75 -0.91 -28.05
C LYS A 125 17.75 -0.61 -26.55
N ASN A 126 16.94 -1.33 -25.80
CA ASN A 126 16.83 -1.17 -24.35
C ASN A 126 17.53 -2.31 -23.61
N GLU A 127 18.79 -2.13 -23.26
CA GLU A 127 19.56 -3.11 -22.47
C GLU A 127 19.06 -3.19 -21.01
N ILE A 128 18.48 -2.10 -20.48
CA ILE A 128 17.94 -2.05 -19.13
C ILE A 128 16.70 -2.97 -18.96
N ALA A 129 16.10 -3.43 -20.05
CA ALA A 129 15.05 -4.45 -19.99
C ALA A 129 15.50 -5.73 -19.26
N PHE A 130 16.80 -6.06 -19.37
CA PHE A 130 17.42 -7.24 -18.74
C PHE A 130 17.88 -7.00 -17.29
N LEU A 131 17.68 -5.80 -16.73
CA LEU A 131 18.03 -5.51 -15.34
C LEU A 131 17.27 -6.45 -14.40
N GLU A 132 17.97 -7.28 -13.65
CA GLU A 132 17.36 -8.13 -12.64
C GLU A 132 17.01 -7.32 -11.39
N SER A 133 15.82 -7.59 -10.85
CA SER A 133 15.43 -6.99 -9.59
C SER A 133 15.97 -7.80 -8.42
N PRO A 134 16.47 -7.16 -7.35
CA PRO A 134 16.86 -7.88 -6.14
C PRO A 134 15.73 -8.79 -5.64
N GLN A 135 16.08 -10.02 -5.27
CA GLN A 135 15.11 -10.94 -4.71
C GLN A 135 14.57 -10.42 -3.38
N THR A 136 13.26 -10.31 -3.29
CA THR A 136 12.57 -9.96 -2.04
C THR A 136 12.13 -11.22 -1.34
N LYS A 137 12.51 -11.37 -0.07
CA LYS A 137 12.00 -12.50 0.72
C LYS A 137 10.49 -12.30 0.90
N LYS A 138 9.71 -13.26 0.41
CA LYS A 138 8.29 -13.32 0.74
C LYS A 138 8.19 -13.72 2.22
N SER A 139 8.04 -12.76 3.10
CA SER A 139 7.69 -13.05 4.50
C SER A 139 6.21 -13.39 4.57
N LEU A 140 5.86 -14.34 5.43
CA LEU A 140 4.45 -14.59 5.76
C LEU A 140 3.80 -13.28 6.21
N PRO A 141 2.56 -13.01 5.79
CA PRO A 141 1.88 -11.79 6.14
C PRO A 141 1.72 -11.71 7.67
N LYS A 142 2.21 -10.63 8.26
CA LYS A 142 2.03 -10.36 9.68
C LYS A 142 0.62 -9.83 9.92
N TYR A 143 -0.10 -10.44 10.84
CA TYR A 143 -1.46 -10.07 11.24
C TYR A 143 -1.62 -10.21 12.75
N LEU A 144 -2.65 -9.58 13.32
CA LEU A 144 -3.01 -9.72 14.73
C LEU A 144 -3.83 -10.99 14.93
N THR A 145 -3.56 -11.75 15.98
CA THR A 145 -4.47 -12.82 16.43
C THR A 145 -5.83 -12.25 16.84
N LEU A 146 -6.84 -13.11 17.01
CA LEU A 146 -8.13 -12.69 17.53
C LEU A 146 -7.99 -11.99 18.88
N ASP A 147 -7.25 -12.59 19.83
CA ASP A 147 -7.00 -12.02 21.16
C ASP A 147 -6.28 -10.66 21.10
N GLN A 148 -5.30 -10.52 20.22
CA GLN A 148 -4.60 -9.25 20.02
C GLN A 148 -5.54 -8.19 19.43
N SER A 149 -6.44 -8.58 18.53
CA SER A 149 -7.43 -7.68 17.93
C SER A 149 -8.43 -7.20 18.99
N VAL A 150 -8.91 -8.11 19.85
CA VAL A 150 -9.78 -7.76 20.99
C VAL A 150 -9.06 -6.85 22.00
N LYS A 151 -7.80 -7.17 22.34
CA LYS A 151 -6.97 -6.30 23.20
C LYS A 151 -6.79 -4.92 22.61
N LEU A 152 -6.59 -4.81 21.28
CA LEU A 152 -6.46 -3.53 20.59
C LEU A 152 -7.73 -2.70 20.72
N LEU A 153 -8.90 -3.27 20.47
CA LEU A 153 -10.18 -2.59 20.60
C LEU A 153 -10.44 -2.16 22.04
N ASN A 154 -10.16 -3.02 23.04
CA ASN A 154 -10.36 -2.73 24.46
C ASN A 154 -9.35 -1.70 25.01
N SER A 155 -8.24 -1.45 24.30
CA SER A 155 -7.23 -0.46 24.71
C SER A 155 -7.63 0.97 24.41
N VAL A 156 -8.73 1.18 23.67
CA VAL A 156 -9.14 2.51 23.20
C VAL A 156 -9.68 3.37 24.34
N ASP A 157 -9.10 4.56 24.48
CA ASP A 157 -9.46 5.53 25.52
C ASP A 157 -9.27 6.99 25.07
N GLY A 158 -9.52 7.90 25.99
CA GLY A 158 -9.27 9.34 25.82
C GLY A 158 -10.43 10.08 25.12
N LYS A 159 -10.20 11.35 24.80
CA LYS A 159 -11.24 12.30 24.32
C LYS A 159 -11.92 11.85 23.01
N ASN A 160 -11.23 11.10 22.16
CA ASN A 160 -11.75 10.69 20.84
C ASN A 160 -12.04 9.18 20.82
N LYS A 161 -12.33 8.55 21.95
CA LYS A 161 -12.42 7.09 22.06
C LYS A 161 -13.48 6.50 21.11
N GLU A 162 -14.64 7.12 20.96
CA GLU A 162 -15.71 6.62 20.09
C GLU A 162 -15.27 6.65 18.62
N ARG A 163 -14.61 7.73 18.18
CA ARG A 163 -14.05 7.83 16.84
C ARG A 163 -12.96 6.79 16.60
N ASP A 164 -11.99 6.70 17.50
CA ASP A 164 -10.84 5.85 17.37
C ASP A 164 -11.24 4.36 17.42
N TYR A 165 -12.23 4.03 18.27
CA TYR A 165 -12.84 2.70 18.34
C TYR A 165 -13.56 2.36 17.02
N CYS A 166 -14.35 3.28 16.47
CA CYS A 166 -15.03 3.09 15.20
C CYS A 166 -14.02 2.85 14.06
N ILE A 167 -12.95 3.65 13.98
CA ILE A 167 -11.90 3.48 12.98
C ILE A 167 -11.25 2.09 13.06
N LEU A 168 -10.87 1.64 14.27
CA LEU A 168 -10.25 0.32 14.47
C LEU A 168 -11.23 -0.81 14.16
N THR A 169 -12.49 -0.69 14.59
CA THR A 169 -13.56 -1.66 14.29
C THR A 169 -13.76 -1.80 12.78
N MET A 170 -13.79 -0.70 12.04
CA MET A 170 -13.93 -0.73 10.59
C MET A 170 -12.70 -1.34 9.89
N PHE A 171 -11.48 -1.07 10.35
CA PHE A 171 -10.31 -1.73 9.81
C PHE A 171 -10.36 -3.25 9.99
N LEU A 172 -10.69 -3.70 11.20
CA LEU A 172 -10.66 -5.12 11.59
C LEU A 172 -11.85 -5.93 11.05
N ASN A 173 -12.99 -5.30 10.75
CA ASN A 173 -14.17 -5.99 10.24
C ASN A 173 -14.37 -5.83 8.74
N CYS A 174 -14.02 -4.66 8.16
CA CYS A 174 -14.28 -4.39 6.73
C CYS A 174 -13.03 -4.52 5.86
N GLY A 175 -11.84 -4.63 6.47
CA GLY A 175 -10.59 -4.72 5.73
C GLY A 175 -10.31 -3.53 4.80
N LEU A 176 -10.69 -2.33 5.21
CA LEU A 176 -10.53 -1.09 4.44
C LEU A 176 -9.06 -0.74 4.20
N ARG A 177 -8.77 -0.13 3.04
CA ARG A 177 -7.50 0.59 2.86
C ARG A 177 -7.54 1.89 3.66
N LEU A 178 -6.39 2.37 4.11
CA LEU A 178 -6.32 3.65 4.84
C LEU A 178 -6.91 4.82 4.03
N SER A 179 -6.65 4.87 2.72
CA SER A 179 -7.23 5.89 1.84
C SER A 179 -8.74 5.78 1.73
N GLU A 180 -9.29 4.57 1.68
CA GLU A 180 -10.72 4.32 1.65
C GLU A 180 -11.37 4.80 2.96
N LEU A 181 -10.80 4.44 4.11
CA LEU A 181 -11.34 4.81 5.42
C LEU A 181 -11.40 6.34 5.61
N VAL A 182 -10.33 7.07 5.32
CA VAL A 182 -10.31 8.53 5.51
C VAL A 182 -11.23 9.27 4.53
N SER A 183 -11.55 8.67 3.38
CA SER A 183 -12.42 9.25 2.38
C SER A 183 -13.91 8.93 2.57
N ILE A 184 -14.28 8.14 3.59
CA ILE A 184 -15.69 7.83 3.85
C ILE A 184 -16.47 9.10 4.13
N ASN A 185 -17.61 9.22 3.43
CA ASN A 185 -18.63 10.19 3.67
C ASN A 185 -19.78 9.57 4.45
N ILE A 186 -20.53 10.39 5.21
CA ILE A 186 -21.74 9.94 5.88
C ILE A 186 -22.74 9.45 4.82
N SER A 187 -22.88 10.17 3.71
CA SER A 187 -23.74 9.82 2.57
C SER A 187 -23.39 8.50 1.88
N HIS A 188 -22.18 7.97 2.11
CA HIS A 188 -21.78 6.66 1.58
C HIS A 188 -22.35 5.47 2.36
N ILE A 189 -22.88 5.71 3.57
CA ILE A 189 -23.54 4.70 4.40
C ILE A 189 -25.00 4.65 4.01
N ARG A 190 -25.48 3.49 3.57
CA ARG A 190 -26.84 3.28 3.07
C ARG A 190 -27.71 2.58 4.12
N ASP A 191 -29.02 2.78 4.05
CA ASP A 191 -30.01 2.21 4.98
C ASP A 191 -30.02 0.66 5.00
N ASN A 192 -29.55 0.03 3.93
CA ASN A 192 -29.42 -1.44 3.85
C ASN A 192 -28.13 -1.99 4.49
N ASN A 193 -27.51 -1.25 5.40
CA ASN A 193 -26.28 -1.62 6.09
C ASN A 193 -25.08 -1.83 5.15
N THR A 194 -25.02 -1.08 4.07
CA THR A 194 -23.88 -1.11 3.16
C THR A 194 -23.13 0.22 3.12
N LEU A 195 -21.85 0.13 2.84
CA LEU A 195 -20.95 1.26 2.67
C LEU A 195 -20.36 1.23 1.26
N VAL A 196 -20.47 2.32 0.51
CA VAL A 196 -19.82 2.49 -0.77
C VAL A 196 -18.44 3.09 -0.57
N VAL A 197 -17.39 2.45 -1.06
CA VAL A 197 -16.03 2.97 -1.03
C VAL A 197 -15.43 3.07 -2.42
N LEU A 198 -14.63 4.11 -2.63
CA LEU A 198 -13.89 4.32 -3.87
C LEU A 198 -12.52 3.64 -3.77
N GLY A 199 -12.32 2.62 -4.59
CA GLY A 199 -11.06 1.91 -4.72
C GLY A 199 -10.08 2.60 -5.66
N LYS A 200 -8.99 1.90 -5.98
CA LYS A 200 -7.99 2.36 -6.95
C LYS A 200 -8.62 2.55 -8.33
N GLY A 201 -8.32 3.68 -8.98
CA GLY A 201 -8.89 4.01 -10.30
C GLY A 201 -10.36 4.43 -10.26
N ASN A 202 -10.82 4.95 -9.11
CA ASN A 202 -12.19 5.44 -8.92
C ASN A 202 -13.28 4.35 -9.07
N LYS A 203 -12.92 3.07 -8.91
CA LYS A 203 -13.88 1.97 -8.96
C LYS A 203 -14.61 1.87 -7.62
N GLU A 204 -15.92 1.94 -7.67
CA GLU A 204 -16.77 1.73 -6.51
C GLU A 204 -16.84 0.26 -6.14
N ARG A 205 -16.86 -0.01 -4.83
CA ARG A 205 -17.23 -1.30 -4.27
C ARG A 205 -18.14 -1.13 -3.07
N VAL A 206 -19.03 -2.08 -2.89
CA VAL A 206 -19.94 -2.14 -1.76
C VAL A 206 -19.34 -3.02 -0.67
N ILE A 207 -19.40 -2.55 0.56
CA ILE A 207 -18.98 -3.28 1.76
C ILE A 207 -20.20 -3.46 2.64
N TYR A 208 -20.45 -4.69 3.10
CA TYR A 208 -21.49 -4.97 4.09
C TYR A 208 -20.98 -4.65 5.48
N LEU A 209 -21.75 -3.85 6.22
CA LEU A 209 -21.45 -3.48 7.60
C LEU A 209 -22.13 -4.47 8.55
N ASN A 210 -21.35 -5.14 9.38
CA ASN A 210 -21.88 -5.99 10.44
C ASN A 210 -22.35 -5.14 11.63
N ASN A 211 -23.05 -5.77 12.57
CA ASN A 211 -23.59 -5.09 13.75
C ASN A 211 -22.53 -4.37 14.58
N ALA A 212 -21.29 -4.88 14.63
CA ALA A 212 -20.21 -4.21 15.36
C ALA A 212 -19.81 -2.88 14.70
N CYS A 213 -19.73 -2.84 13.37
CA CYS A 213 -19.47 -1.62 12.62
C CYS A 213 -20.61 -0.61 12.76
N LEU A 214 -21.86 -1.06 12.63
CA LEU A 214 -23.04 -0.19 12.74
C LEU A 214 -23.11 0.48 14.11
N ARG A 215 -22.97 -0.28 15.19
CA ARG A 215 -22.94 0.25 16.57
C ARG A 215 -21.80 1.23 16.78
N ALA A 216 -20.60 0.90 16.31
CA ALA A 216 -19.44 1.78 16.45
C ALA A 216 -19.62 3.11 15.69
N ILE A 217 -20.26 3.08 14.51
CA ILE A 217 -20.60 4.28 13.73
C ILE A 217 -21.66 5.08 14.50
N GLU A 218 -22.72 4.45 14.97
CA GLU A 218 -23.79 5.10 15.72
C GLU A 218 -23.26 5.80 16.98
N ASP A 219 -22.44 5.12 17.77
CA ASP A 219 -21.86 5.69 18.99
C ASP A 219 -20.92 6.86 18.68
N TYR A 220 -20.14 6.77 17.60
CA TYR A 220 -19.35 7.90 17.18
C TYR A 220 -20.22 9.07 16.68
N MET A 221 -21.29 8.81 15.94
CA MET A 221 -22.18 9.86 15.43
C MET A 221 -22.86 10.67 16.55
N LYS A 222 -23.14 10.06 17.71
CA LYS A 222 -23.69 10.74 18.90
C LYS A 222 -22.75 11.81 19.45
N VAL A 223 -21.43 11.63 19.32
CA VAL A 223 -20.39 12.53 19.85
C VAL A 223 -19.63 13.31 18.77
N ARG A 224 -19.90 13.00 17.49
CA ARG A 224 -19.24 13.67 16.37
C ARG A 224 -19.58 15.16 16.38
N PRO A 225 -18.58 16.07 16.30
CA PRO A 225 -18.85 17.50 16.22
C PRO A 225 -19.78 17.85 15.05
N ALA A 226 -20.83 18.63 15.30
CA ALA A 226 -21.73 19.15 14.28
C ALA A 226 -21.40 20.60 13.90
N ASP A 227 -20.92 21.39 14.87
CA ASP A 227 -20.65 22.82 14.68
C ASP A 227 -19.26 23.10 14.12
N ALA A 228 -19.17 24.11 13.26
CA ALA A 228 -17.93 24.61 12.66
C ALA A 228 -17.13 23.52 11.91
N VAL A 229 -17.81 22.48 11.37
CA VAL A 229 -17.19 21.43 10.58
C VAL A 229 -16.97 21.91 9.15
N LYS A 230 -15.72 21.87 8.66
CA LYS A 230 -15.37 22.31 7.30
C LYS A 230 -15.86 21.32 6.23
N ASP A 231 -15.78 20.02 6.51
CA ASP A 231 -16.28 18.96 5.64
C ASP A 231 -17.41 18.20 6.36
N ARG A 232 -18.64 18.66 6.16
CA ARG A 232 -19.81 18.16 6.87
C ARG A 232 -20.13 16.70 6.57
N ASP A 233 -19.84 16.25 5.36
CA ASP A 233 -20.12 14.88 4.91
C ASP A 233 -19.02 13.89 5.30
N ALA A 234 -17.80 14.35 5.67
CA ALA A 234 -16.75 13.46 6.13
C ALA A 234 -17.20 12.66 7.36
N LEU A 235 -17.16 11.34 7.31
CA LEU A 235 -17.49 10.52 8.47
C LEU A 235 -16.53 10.81 9.63
N PHE A 236 -15.23 10.71 9.41
CA PHE A 236 -14.20 10.88 10.44
C PHE A 236 -13.58 12.28 10.42
N LEU A 237 -13.65 12.94 11.59
CA LEU A 237 -13.11 14.29 11.77
C LEU A 237 -11.85 14.28 12.63
N SER A 238 -10.92 15.18 12.28
CA SER A 238 -9.78 15.52 13.11
C SER A 238 -10.19 16.42 14.28
N ASN A 239 -9.27 16.67 15.24
CA ASN A 239 -9.50 17.63 16.31
C ASN A 239 -9.70 19.09 15.80
N ARG A 240 -9.28 19.37 14.54
CA ARG A 240 -9.49 20.65 13.87
C ARG A 240 -10.83 20.72 13.14
N LYS A 241 -11.71 19.75 13.33
CA LYS A 241 -13.03 19.65 12.68
C LYS A 241 -12.96 19.62 11.15
N THR A 242 -11.86 19.16 10.60
CA THR A 242 -11.68 18.82 9.18
C THR A 242 -11.68 17.31 9.02
N ARG A 243 -11.83 16.80 7.79
CA ARG A 243 -11.62 15.37 7.48
C ARG A 243 -10.31 14.88 8.09
N ILE A 244 -10.33 13.70 8.70
CA ILE A 244 -9.13 13.12 9.29
C ILE A 244 -8.09 12.77 8.21
N SER A 245 -6.82 13.06 8.47
CA SER A 245 -5.75 12.73 7.54
C SER A 245 -5.23 11.30 7.73
N LYS A 246 -4.60 10.75 6.69
CA LYS A 246 -3.95 9.43 6.73
C LYS A 246 -2.91 9.36 7.86
N GLU A 247 -2.10 10.40 8.01
CA GLU A 247 -1.05 10.51 9.02
C GLU A 247 -1.64 10.50 10.43
N SER A 248 -2.78 11.17 10.64
CA SER A 248 -3.48 11.17 11.93
C SER A 248 -3.98 9.78 12.30
N VAL A 249 -4.55 9.03 11.35
CA VAL A 249 -5.00 7.66 11.56
C VAL A 249 -3.80 6.73 11.81
N GLN A 250 -2.71 6.87 11.05
CA GLN A 250 -1.50 6.07 11.26
C GLN A 250 -0.92 6.27 12.67
N LYS A 251 -0.76 7.52 13.11
CA LYS A 251 -0.30 7.86 14.47
C LYS A 251 -1.23 7.32 15.54
N MET A 252 -2.54 7.39 15.31
CA MET A 252 -3.55 6.85 16.23
C MET A 252 -3.39 5.33 16.36
N VAL A 253 -3.32 4.60 15.25
CA VAL A 253 -3.13 3.14 15.23
C VAL A 253 -1.82 2.75 15.92
N GLU A 254 -0.71 3.45 15.60
CA GLU A 254 0.59 3.21 16.23
C GLU A 254 0.52 3.40 17.75
N ARG A 255 -0.15 4.46 18.24
CA ARG A 255 -0.34 4.71 19.67
C ARG A 255 -1.03 3.54 20.37
N TYR A 256 -2.12 2.99 19.81
CA TYR A 256 -2.85 1.87 20.42
C TYR A 256 -2.07 0.54 20.29
N LEU A 257 -1.34 0.33 19.20
CA LEU A 257 -0.43 -0.80 19.07
C LEU A 257 0.71 -0.75 20.12
N ASN A 258 1.29 0.43 20.37
CA ASN A 258 2.25 0.64 21.44
C ASN A 258 1.65 0.30 22.81
N LYS A 259 0.40 0.74 23.07
CA LYS A 259 -0.30 0.54 24.33
C LYS A 259 -0.51 -0.95 24.68
N ILE A 260 -0.67 -1.80 23.67
CA ILE A 260 -0.79 -3.25 23.85
C ILE A 260 0.52 -4.02 23.68
N GLY A 261 1.66 -3.32 23.65
CA GLY A 261 3.00 -3.93 23.56
C GLY A 261 3.39 -4.44 22.17
N LEU A 262 2.70 -4.01 21.10
CA LEU A 262 2.97 -4.41 19.71
C LEU A 262 3.66 -3.31 18.89
N GLY A 263 4.05 -2.20 19.50
CA GLY A 263 4.77 -1.12 18.85
C GLY A 263 6.15 -1.53 18.34
N GLY A 264 6.59 -0.93 17.26
CA GLY A 264 7.89 -1.24 16.65
C GLY A 264 8.02 -2.63 16.02
N GLN A 265 6.99 -3.49 16.16
CA GLN A 265 7.01 -4.84 15.64
C GLN A 265 6.51 -4.96 14.19
N GLY A 266 6.40 -3.85 13.45
CA GLY A 266 6.02 -3.85 12.04
C GLY A 266 4.52 -3.98 11.77
N TYR A 267 3.65 -3.80 12.79
CA TYR A 267 2.23 -3.64 12.59
C TYR A 267 1.90 -2.22 12.11
N SER A 268 0.85 -2.09 11.28
CA SER A 268 0.43 -0.82 10.69
C SER A 268 -1.03 -0.92 10.24
N THR A 269 -1.62 0.19 9.79
CA THR A 269 -2.98 0.20 9.20
C THR A 269 -3.15 -0.84 8.09
N HIS A 270 -2.10 -1.07 7.26
CA HIS A 270 -2.13 -2.10 6.23
C HIS A 270 -2.17 -3.51 6.83
N LYS A 271 -1.49 -3.73 7.96
CA LYS A 271 -1.52 -5.01 8.67
C LYS A 271 -2.85 -5.26 9.38
N LEU A 272 -3.59 -4.22 9.78
CA LEU A 272 -4.98 -4.38 10.27
C LEU A 272 -5.91 -4.89 9.16
N ARG A 273 -5.74 -4.42 7.93
CA ARG A 273 -6.47 -4.98 6.78
C ARG A 273 -6.10 -6.45 6.53
N HIS A 274 -4.82 -6.82 6.66
CA HIS A 274 -4.40 -8.22 6.60
C HIS A 274 -5.02 -9.04 7.73
N THR A 275 -5.12 -8.47 8.92
CA THR A 275 -5.81 -9.10 10.06
C THR A 275 -7.26 -9.38 9.75
N ALA A 276 -8.02 -8.39 9.25
CA ALA A 276 -9.41 -8.60 8.86
C ALA A 276 -9.55 -9.75 7.85
N ALA A 277 -8.73 -9.75 6.82
CA ALA A 277 -8.72 -10.80 5.80
C ALA A 277 -8.44 -12.19 6.39
N THR A 278 -7.41 -12.28 7.25
CA THR A 278 -7.03 -13.55 7.89
C THR A 278 -8.11 -14.05 8.83
N LEU A 279 -8.70 -13.18 9.66
CA LEU A 279 -9.76 -13.56 10.59
C LEU A 279 -11.05 -13.98 9.86
N MET A 280 -11.44 -13.29 8.77
CA MET A 280 -12.58 -13.70 7.93
C MET A 280 -12.33 -15.09 7.33
N TYR A 281 -11.12 -15.35 6.87
CA TYR A 281 -10.76 -16.61 6.26
C TYR A 281 -10.68 -17.76 7.29
N GLN A 282 -10.05 -17.53 8.45
CA GLN A 282 -9.87 -18.54 9.49
C GLN A 282 -11.15 -18.88 10.25
N HIS A 283 -12.01 -17.90 10.48
CA HIS A 283 -13.18 -18.02 11.38
C HIS A 283 -14.52 -17.78 10.69
N GLY A 284 -14.51 -17.19 9.47
CA GLY A 284 -15.73 -16.82 8.76
C GLY A 284 -16.17 -17.78 7.66
N ASN A 285 -15.46 -18.88 7.42
CA ASN A 285 -15.68 -19.81 6.29
C ASN A 285 -15.76 -19.12 4.92
N VAL A 286 -15.04 -18.00 4.76
CA VAL A 286 -15.02 -17.22 3.53
C VAL A 286 -13.98 -17.81 2.59
N ASP A 287 -14.38 -18.20 1.38
CA ASP A 287 -13.43 -18.71 0.39
C ASP A 287 -12.51 -17.59 -0.19
N PRO A 288 -11.37 -17.94 -0.80
CA PRO A 288 -10.42 -16.96 -1.34
C PRO A 288 -11.01 -16.03 -2.41
N LEU A 289 -12.00 -16.49 -3.21
CA LEU A 289 -12.65 -15.68 -4.23
C LEU A 289 -13.56 -14.64 -3.59
N GLN A 290 -14.38 -15.05 -2.63
CA GLN A 290 -15.21 -14.15 -1.82
C GLN A 290 -14.35 -13.12 -1.08
N LEU A 291 -13.22 -13.57 -0.48
CA LEU A 291 -12.30 -12.68 0.21
C LEU A 291 -11.68 -11.65 -0.75
N LYS A 292 -11.33 -12.05 -1.97
CA LYS A 292 -10.87 -11.15 -3.03
C LYS A 292 -11.91 -10.06 -3.33
N GLU A 293 -13.18 -10.41 -3.45
CA GLU A 293 -14.27 -9.46 -3.72
C GLU A 293 -14.47 -8.50 -2.53
N ILE A 294 -14.57 -9.03 -1.31
CA ILE A 294 -14.71 -8.23 -0.07
C ILE A 294 -13.58 -7.21 0.03
N LEU A 295 -12.35 -7.63 -0.21
CA LEU A 295 -11.19 -6.76 -0.12
C LEU A 295 -10.99 -5.86 -1.35
N GLY A 296 -11.59 -6.17 -2.50
CA GLY A 296 -11.35 -5.47 -3.76
C GLY A 296 -9.90 -5.62 -4.24
N HIS A 297 -9.39 -6.85 -4.27
CA HIS A 297 -8.09 -7.18 -4.84
C HIS A 297 -8.20 -7.37 -6.36
N GLU A 298 -7.41 -6.62 -7.14
CA GLU A 298 -7.36 -6.78 -8.59
C GLU A 298 -6.77 -8.15 -8.99
N ASN A 299 -5.77 -8.65 -8.26
CA ASN A 299 -5.07 -9.90 -8.53
C ASN A 299 -5.35 -10.95 -7.44
N LEU A 300 -5.59 -12.20 -7.85
CA LEU A 300 -5.74 -13.34 -6.95
C LEU A 300 -4.48 -13.58 -6.11
N SER A 301 -3.29 -13.35 -6.68
CA SER A 301 -2.01 -13.53 -5.98
C SER A 301 -1.87 -12.71 -4.69
N THR A 302 -2.64 -11.63 -4.53
CA THR A 302 -2.71 -10.87 -3.28
C THR A 302 -3.61 -11.52 -2.23
N THR A 303 -4.45 -12.47 -2.63
CA THR A 303 -5.35 -13.24 -1.76
C THR A 303 -4.76 -14.62 -1.46
N GLU A 304 -3.99 -15.20 -2.37
CA GLU A 304 -3.27 -16.49 -2.19
C GLU A 304 -2.32 -16.48 -0.99
N ILE A 305 -1.84 -15.33 -0.54
CA ILE A 305 -1.04 -15.23 0.68
C ILE A 305 -1.79 -15.70 1.94
N TYR A 306 -3.11 -15.72 1.92
CA TYR A 306 -3.94 -16.19 3.04
C TYR A 306 -4.16 -17.72 2.97
N THR A 307 -4.01 -18.35 1.81
CA THR A 307 -4.17 -19.80 1.65
C THR A 307 -3.03 -20.59 2.28
N HIS A 308 -1.83 -20.00 2.43
CA HIS A 308 -0.70 -20.64 3.11
C HIS A 308 -0.87 -20.79 4.64
N ILE A 309 -1.96 -20.26 5.20
CA ILE A 309 -2.21 -20.29 6.66
C ILE A 309 -2.94 -21.59 7.09
N ILE A 310 -3.16 -22.55 6.16
CA ILE A 310 -4.17 -23.61 6.32
C ILE A 310 -3.60 -25.04 6.28
N ASP A 311 -2.61 -25.36 7.02
CA ASP A 311 -2.31 -26.78 7.23
C ASP A 311 -3.39 -27.50 8.07
N SER A 312 -4.10 -26.79 8.96
CA SER A 312 -5.18 -27.37 9.77
C SER A 312 -6.47 -27.58 8.96
N GLN A 313 -6.88 -26.61 8.15
CA GLN A 313 -8.11 -26.73 7.35
C GLN A 313 -7.99 -27.74 6.21
N LEU A 314 -6.78 -27.94 5.66
CA LEU A 314 -6.54 -29.01 4.69
C LEU A 314 -6.74 -30.40 5.33
N LYS A 315 -6.27 -30.59 6.57
CA LYS A 315 -6.53 -31.82 7.33
C LYS A 315 -8.01 -32.01 7.60
N ASP A 316 -8.71 -30.95 8.01
CA ASP A 316 -10.14 -30.99 8.29
C ASP A 316 -10.96 -31.23 7.02
N ALA A 317 -10.61 -30.61 5.88
CA ALA A 317 -11.25 -30.85 4.59
C ALA A 317 -11.05 -32.31 4.10
N VAL A 318 -9.85 -32.87 4.24
CA VAL A 318 -9.59 -34.27 3.92
C VAL A 318 -10.34 -35.20 4.88
N SER A 319 -10.39 -34.86 6.16
CA SER A 319 -11.10 -35.62 7.19
C SER A 319 -12.62 -35.57 7.02
N SER A 320 -13.16 -34.49 6.47
CA SER A 320 -14.60 -34.29 6.23
C SER A 320 -15.08 -34.94 4.92
N ASN A 321 -14.20 -35.61 4.15
CA ASN A 321 -14.61 -36.36 2.96
C ASN A 321 -15.62 -37.42 3.37
N PRO A 322 -16.84 -37.47 2.79
CA PRO A 322 -17.87 -38.47 3.13
C PRO A 322 -17.38 -39.93 3.02
N LEU A 323 -16.40 -40.19 2.15
CA LEU A 323 -15.83 -41.52 1.98
C LEU A 323 -14.90 -41.95 3.14
N ASN A 324 -14.46 -41.01 4.00
CA ASN A 324 -13.66 -41.33 5.18
C ASN A 324 -14.44 -42.24 6.16
N LYS A 325 -15.78 -42.11 6.20
CA LYS A 325 -16.66 -42.92 7.04
C LYS A 325 -16.81 -44.40 6.55
N LEU A 326 -16.48 -44.66 5.29
CA LEU A 326 -16.54 -46.00 4.75
C LEU A 326 -15.43 -46.96 5.25
N SER A 327 -14.34 -46.39 5.78
CA SER A 327 -13.24 -47.16 6.37
C SER A 327 -13.51 -47.65 7.80
N GLU A 328 -14.50 -47.08 8.50
CA GLU A 328 -14.86 -47.43 9.87
C GLU A 328 -15.91 -48.58 9.93
N THR A 329 -16.76 -48.71 8.90
CA THR A 329 -17.80 -49.75 8.83
C THR A 329 -17.26 -51.16 8.50
N ASN A 330 -16.03 -51.25 7.99
CA ASN A 330 -15.42 -52.58 7.66
C ASN A 330 -14.61 -53.21 8.81
N LYS A 331 -14.61 -52.61 10.03
CA LYS A 331 -13.91 -53.18 11.20
C LYS A 331 -14.85 -53.74 12.28
N SER A 332 -16.15 -53.68 12.09
CA SER A 332 -17.14 -54.22 13.07
C SER A 332 -17.70 -55.63 12.73
N ASP A 333 -17.22 -56.27 11.63
CA ASP A 333 -17.63 -57.62 11.25
C ASP A 333 -16.39 -58.53 11.12
N LYS A 334 -15.61 -58.71 12.19
CA LYS A 334 -14.71 -59.82 12.39
C LYS A 334 -14.64 -60.20 13.85
#